data_c97e15942a8faf800d3155d283506d1f
#
_entry.id   c97e15942a8faf800d3155d283506d1f
#
_cell.length_a   1.000
_cell.length_b   1.000
_cell.length_c   1.000
_cell.angle_alpha   90.00
_cell.angle_beta   90.00
_cell.angle_gamma   90.00
#
_symmetry.space_group_name_H-M   'P 1'
#
loop_
_entity.id
_entity.type
_entity.pdbx_description
1 polymer ?
#
loop_
_entity_poly.entity_id
_entity_poly.type
_entity_poly.pdbx_seq_one_letter_code
_entity_poly.pdbx_strand_id
1 'polypeptide(L)'
;MTKDDLKPHPKGRDAYRLFIPFATRWRDNDQYGHMNNAVYYELFDSAINKFLIDAEILDTAGGTAMFLVAASACNYFQEVAYPSDIEVGLAISRLGSSSINYDLGLFVAGADTTAATGSLVHVNVSGN
;
A
#
# COMPACT_ATOMS: atom_id res chain seq x y z
N MET A 1 17.72 -20.30 -10.29
CA MET A 1 16.75 -19.21 -10.42
C MET A 1 16.50 -18.92 -11.88
N THR A 2 15.28 -19.05 -12.33
CA THR A 2 14.91 -18.77 -13.72
C THR A 2 14.52 -17.31 -13.87
N LYS A 3 14.38 -16.85 -15.12
CA LYS A 3 13.94 -15.50 -15.42
C LYS A 3 12.54 -15.22 -14.85
N ASP A 4 11.66 -16.25 -14.81
CA ASP A 4 10.31 -16.12 -14.28
C ASP A 4 10.30 -15.93 -12.76
N ASP A 5 11.29 -16.46 -12.05
CA ASP A 5 11.40 -16.31 -10.60
C ASP A 5 11.70 -14.85 -10.18
N LEU A 6 12.22 -14.05 -11.11
CA LEU A 6 12.53 -12.64 -10.87
C LEU A 6 11.37 -11.70 -11.19
N LYS A 7 10.32 -12.19 -11.84
CA LYS A 7 9.15 -11.38 -12.16
C LYS A 7 8.29 -11.18 -10.90
N PRO A 8 7.63 -10.01 -10.78
CA PRO A 8 6.65 -9.84 -9.72
C PRO A 8 5.54 -10.88 -9.84
N HIS A 9 5.08 -11.37 -8.70
CA HIS A 9 4.00 -12.34 -8.61
C HIS A 9 2.96 -11.88 -7.59
N PRO A 10 1.69 -12.28 -7.76
CA PRO A 10 0.70 -12.08 -6.70
C PRO A 10 1.17 -12.70 -5.40
N LYS A 11 0.78 -12.10 -4.29
CA LYS A 11 1.12 -12.56 -2.95
C LYS A 11 -0.14 -13.06 -2.24
N GLY A 12 0.05 -13.99 -1.31
CA GLY A 12 -1.00 -14.42 -0.41
C GLY A 12 -1.11 -13.53 0.81
N ARG A 13 -2.14 -13.75 1.62
CA ARG A 13 -2.40 -12.94 2.81
C ARG A 13 -1.33 -13.09 3.89
N ASP A 14 -0.62 -14.20 3.92
CA ASP A 14 0.46 -14.46 4.86
C ASP A 14 1.71 -13.57 4.64
N ALA A 15 1.79 -12.89 3.50
CA ALA A 15 2.86 -11.93 3.24
C ALA A 15 2.71 -10.62 4.04
N TYR A 16 1.54 -10.39 4.64
CA TYR A 16 1.21 -9.13 5.30
C TYR A 16 0.80 -9.37 6.75
N ARG A 17 0.99 -8.32 7.58
CA ARG A 17 0.71 -8.39 9.02
C ARG A 17 -0.57 -7.66 9.41
N LEU A 18 -0.97 -6.68 8.62
CA LEU A 18 -2.09 -5.80 8.92
C LEU A 18 -2.91 -5.63 7.66
N PHE A 19 -4.24 -5.57 7.82
CA PHE A 19 -5.16 -5.36 6.70
C PHE A 19 -6.07 -4.19 7.02
N ILE A 20 -6.19 -3.27 6.08
CA ILE A 20 -7.00 -2.07 6.23
C ILE A 20 -8.06 -2.09 5.13
N PRO A 21 -9.36 -2.11 5.49
CA PRO A 21 -10.42 -2.15 4.50
C PRO A 21 -10.69 -0.77 3.91
N PHE A 22 -11.04 -0.75 2.63
CA PHE A 22 -11.49 0.43 1.93
C PHE A 22 -12.66 0.07 1.02
N ALA A 23 -13.58 1.01 0.86
CA ALA A 23 -14.61 0.92 -0.18
C ALA A 23 -14.09 1.64 -1.42
N THR A 24 -14.29 1.05 -2.60
CA THR A 24 -14.03 1.76 -3.85
C THR A 24 -15.13 2.78 -4.10
N ARG A 25 -14.81 3.80 -4.89
CA ARG A 25 -15.74 4.88 -5.23
C ARG A 25 -15.94 4.91 -6.74
N TRP A 26 -17.10 5.37 -7.19
CA TRP A 26 -17.35 5.51 -8.62
C TRP A 26 -16.24 6.31 -9.32
N ARG A 27 -15.77 7.39 -8.70
CA ARG A 27 -14.70 8.25 -9.24
C ARG A 27 -13.33 7.58 -9.29
N ASP A 28 -13.15 6.42 -8.66
CA ASP A 28 -11.89 5.69 -8.71
C ASP A 28 -11.68 5.00 -10.05
N ASN A 29 -12.77 4.73 -10.79
CA ASN A 29 -12.69 4.14 -12.11
C ASN A 29 -12.27 5.19 -13.15
N ASP A 30 -11.46 4.74 -14.10
CA ASP A 30 -11.11 5.53 -15.27
C ASP A 30 -12.13 5.32 -16.41
N GLN A 31 -11.83 5.88 -17.58
CA GLN A 31 -12.70 5.77 -18.75
C GLN A 31 -12.88 4.33 -19.26
N TYR A 32 -12.02 3.41 -18.83
CA TYR A 32 -12.10 2.00 -19.22
C TYR A 32 -12.88 1.15 -18.22
N GLY A 33 -13.40 1.76 -17.17
CA GLY A 33 -14.20 1.07 -16.17
C GLY A 33 -13.40 0.31 -15.12
N HIS A 34 -12.11 0.57 -14.99
CA HIS A 34 -11.23 -0.04 -13.99
C HIS A 34 -10.58 1.02 -13.11
N MET A 35 -10.20 0.63 -11.92
CA MET A 35 -9.57 1.55 -10.98
C MET A 35 -8.30 2.16 -11.59
N ASN A 36 -8.25 3.49 -11.58
CA ASN A 36 -7.13 4.24 -12.13
C ASN A 36 -5.84 3.91 -11.38
N ASN A 37 -4.74 3.82 -12.09
CA ASN A 37 -3.43 3.49 -11.51
C ASN A 37 -3.05 4.40 -10.34
N ALA A 38 -3.38 5.68 -10.41
CA ALA A 38 -3.06 6.64 -9.36
C ALA A 38 -3.78 6.32 -8.04
N VAL A 39 -4.94 5.69 -8.10
CA VAL A 39 -5.73 5.35 -6.91
C VAL A 39 -5.04 4.28 -6.08
N TYR A 40 -4.30 3.36 -6.69
CA TYR A 40 -3.52 2.35 -5.96
C TYR A 40 -2.52 3.02 -5.02
N TYR A 41 -1.78 4.01 -5.51
CA TYR A 41 -0.82 4.76 -4.69
C TYR A 41 -1.51 5.53 -3.58
N GLU A 42 -2.65 6.13 -3.87
CA GLU A 42 -3.47 6.86 -2.91
C GLU A 42 -3.93 5.93 -1.77
N LEU A 43 -4.39 4.73 -2.10
CA LEU A 43 -4.83 3.75 -1.11
C LEU A 43 -3.66 3.22 -0.28
N PHE A 44 -2.53 2.95 -0.91
CA PHE A 44 -1.33 2.53 -0.20
C PHE A 44 -0.85 3.60 0.77
N ASP A 45 -0.81 4.84 0.33
CA ASP A 45 -0.45 5.98 1.17
C ASP A 45 -1.41 6.13 2.35
N SER A 46 -2.71 6.02 2.09
CA SER A 46 -3.73 6.11 3.14
C SER A 46 -3.59 4.99 4.17
N ALA A 47 -3.30 3.77 3.72
CA ALA A 47 -3.11 2.63 4.60
C ALA A 47 -1.89 2.81 5.50
N ILE A 48 -0.79 3.29 4.93
CA ILE A 48 0.44 3.55 5.68
C ILE A 48 0.21 4.62 6.73
N ASN A 49 -0.41 5.73 6.36
CA ASN A 49 -0.65 6.83 7.28
C ASN A 49 -1.62 6.45 8.39
N LYS A 50 -2.64 5.66 8.10
CA LYS A 50 -3.51 5.11 9.13
C LYS A 50 -2.73 4.24 10.11
N PHE A 51 -1.85 3.38 9.62
CA PHE A 51 -0.99 2.57 10.46
C PHE A 51 -0.11 3.43 11.37
N LEU A 52 0.53 4.47 10.80
CA LEU A 52 1.41 5.35 11.59
C LEU A 52 0.65 6.12 12.66
N ILE A 53 -0.57 6.56 12.37
CA ILE A 53 -1.42 7.25 13.33
C ILE A 53 -1.87 6.29 14.44
N ASP A 54 -2.36 5.12 14.07
CA ASP A 54 -2.84 4.12 15.03
C ASP A 54 -1.71 3.61 15.94
N ALA A 55 -0.49 3.55 15.42
CA ALA A 55 0.69 3.16 16.19
C ALA A 55 1.30 4.32 16.99
N GLU A 56 0.69 5.50 16.94
CA GLU A 56 1.15 6.70 17.64
C GLU A 56 2.55 7.17 17.19
N ILE A 57 2.93 6.85 15.95
CA ILE A 57 4.18 7.30 15.34
C ILE A 57 3.98 8.67 14.68
N LEU A 58 2.82 8.87 14.05
CA LEU A 58 2.44 10.12 13.39
C LEU A 58 1.28 10.76 14.15
N ASP A 59 1.48 12.01 14.58
CA ASP A 59 0.46 12.80 15.25
C ASP A 59 0.12 14.01 14.38
N THR A 60 -1.07 14.00 13.79
CA THR A 60 -1.54 15.08 12.92
C THR A 60 -2.02 16.32 13.69
N ALA A 61 -2.17 16.21 15.03
CA ALA A 61 -2.69 17.28 15.89
C ALA A 61 -1.59 18.14 16.51
N GLY A 62 -0.34 17.99 16.12
CA GLY A 62 0.76 18.80 16.65
C GLY A 62 2.06 18.05 16.85
N GLY A 63 2.14 16.81 16.40
CA GLY A 63 3.36 16.05 16.46
C GLY A 63 4.41 16.58 15.49
N THR A 64 5.65 16.17 15.71
CA THR A 64 6.81 16.65 14.95
C THR A 64 7.32 15.64 13.92
N ALA A 65 6.83 14.41 13.95
CA ALA A 65 7.23 13.38 12.98
C ALA A 65 6.82 13.78 11.57
N MET A 66 7.76 13.73 10.64
CA MET A 66 7.51 14.06 9.25
C MET A 66 8.17 13.00 8.37
N PHE A 67 7.35 12.34 7.57
CA PHE A 67 7.81 11.31 6.63
C PHE A 67 7.59 11.79 5.21
N LEU A 68 8.62 11.66 4.38
CA LEU A 68 8.54 11.94 2.96
C LEU A 68 8.67 10.65 2.18
N VAL A 69 7.94 10.54 1.08
CA VAL A 69 8.04 9.40 0.17
C VAL A 69 9.31 9.55 -0.65
N ALA A 70 10.23 8.61 -0.50
CA ALA A 70 11.48 8.59 -1.26
C ALA A 70 11.39 7.73 -2.51
N ALA A 71 10.58 6.66 -2.47
CA ALA A 71 10.39 5.77 -3.59
C ALA A 71 9.05 5.06 -3.46
N SER A 72 8.44 4.74 -4.58
CA SER A 72 7.23 3.92 -4.62
C SER A 72 7.18 3.15 -5.93
N ALA A 73 6.58 1.96 -5.88
CA ALA A 73 6.37 1.13 -7.06
C ALA A 73 5.10 0.32 -6.88
N CYS A 74 4.49 -0.06 -8.00
CA CYS A 74 3.28 -0.87 -7.99
C CYS A 74 3.31 -1.83 -9.16
N ASN A 75 2.88 -3.06 -8.91
CA ASN A 75 2.72 -4.09 -9.94
C ASN A 75 1.26 -4.52 -9.95
N TYR A 76 0.70 -4.67 -11.14
CA TYR A 76 -0.73 -4.95 -11.34
C TYR A 76 -0.90 -6.34 -11.93
N PHE A 77 -1.77 -7.16 -11.32
CA PHE A 77 -2.00 -8.53 -11.75
C PHE A 77 -3.44 -8.79 -12.18
N GLN A 78 -4.38 -8.04 -11.61
CA GLN A 78 -5.79 -8.21 -11.86
C GLN A 78 -6.47 -6.86 -11.80
N GLU A 79 -7.46 -6.66 -12.67
CA GLU A 79 -8.24 -5.43 -12.69
C GLU A 79 -9.17 -5.36 -11.48
N VAL A 80 -9.30 -4.16 -10.93
CA VAL A 80 -10.21 -3.84 -9.82
C VAL A 80 -11.12 -2.72 -10.28
N ALA A 81 -12.37 -2.76 -9.85
CA ALA A 81 -13.35 -1.76 -10.26
C ALA A 81 -14.37 -1.51 -9.13
N TYR A 82 -14.89 -0.28 -9.08
CA TYR A 82 -16.06 0.01 -8.27
C TYR A 82 -17.22 -0.89 -8.75
N PRO A 83 -18.04 -1.47 -7.89
CA PRO A 83 -18.20 -1.21 -6.47
C PRO A 83 -17.52 -2.21 -5.53
N SER A 84 -16.49 -2.88 -5.95
CA SER A 84 -15.81 -3.87 -5.10
C SER A 84 -15.27 -3.23 -3.82
N ASP A 85 -15.43 -3.93 -2.70
CA ASP A 85 -14.69 -3.61 -1.49
C ASP A 85 -13.29 -4.20 -1.60
N ILE A 86 -12.32 -3.54 -1.00
CA ILE A 86 -10.92 -3.94 -1.06
C ILE A 86 -10.27 -3.88 0.32
N GLU A 87 -9.14 -4.53 0.43
CA GLU A 87 -8.31 -4.49 1.63
C GLU A 87 -6.86 -4.24 1.22
N VAL A 88 -6.17 -3.38 1.95
CA VAL A 88 -4.73 -3.19 1.76
C VAL A 88 -4.00 -3.94 2.86
N GLY A 89 -3.18 -4.91 2.46
CA GLY A 89 -2.27 -5.60 3.34
C GLY A 89 -0.97 -4.81 3.45
N LEU A 90 -0.40 -4.74 4.65
CA LEU A 90 0.79 -3.97 4.95
C LEU A 90 1.76 -4.79 5.77
N ALA A 91 3.03 -4.73 5.41
CA ALA A 91 4.14 -5.27 6.18
C ALA A 91 5.32 -4.30 6.07
N ILE A 92 6.12 -4.25 7.13
CA ILE A 92 7.38 -3.51 7.11
C ILE A 92 8.46 -4.49 6.70
N SER A 93 9.08 -4.27 5.54
CA SER A 93 10.12 -5.14 5.01
C SER A 93 11.50 -4.77 5.52
N ARG A 94 11.69 -3.49 5.86
CA ARG A 94 12.96 -3.01 6.41
C ARG A 94 12.75 -1.76 7.25
N LEU A 95 13.38 -1.74 8.42
CA LEU A 95 13.41 -0.57 9.28
C LEU A 95 14.86 -0.09 9.40
N GLY A 96 15.14 1.05 8.80
CA GLY A 96 16.45 1.69 8.86
C GLY A 96 16.50 2.72 9.99
N SER A 97 17.61 3.43 10.09
CA SER A 97 17.79 4.47 11.12
C SER A 97 16.87 5.67 10.89
N SER A 98 16.58 6.01 9.64
CA SER A 98 15.70 7.13 9.28
C SER A 98 14.72 6.76 8.17
N SER A 99 14.63 5.48 7.81
CA SER A 99 13.75 5.04 6.72
C SER A 99 12.91 3.84 7.14
N ILE A 100 11.74 3.72 6.51
CA ILE A 100 10.85 2.57 6.66
C ILE A 100 10.50 2.11 5.25
N ASN A 101 10.73 0.83 4.98
CA ASN A 101 10.31 0.20 3.73
C ASN A 101 9.07 -0.63 4.00
N TYR A 102 8.01 -0.37 3.24
CA TYR A 102 6.75 -1.09 3.34
C TYR A 102 6.55 -1.99 2.14
N ASP A 103 6.01 -3.18 2.39
CA ASP A 103 5.42 -4.03 1.37
C ASP A 103 3.91 -3.93 1.49
N LEU A 104 3.24 -3.74 0.37
CA LEU A 104 1.80 -3.50 0.31
C LEU A 104 1.16 -4.45 -0.68
N GLY A 105 -0.05 -4.86 -0.38
CA GLY A 105 -0.84 -5.68 -1.28
C GLY A 105 -2.27 -5.19 -1.28
N LEU A 106 -2.86 -5.08 -2.47
CA LEU A 106 -4.26 -4.75 -2.61
C LEU A 106 -5.03 -6.02 -2.96
N PHE A 107 -6.00 -6.36 -2.10
CA PHE A 107 -6.87 -7.52 -2.26
C PHE A 107 -8.28 -7.04 -2.55
N VAL A 108 -8.95 -7.68 -3.47
CA VAL A 108 -10.42 -7.62 -3.50
C VAL A 108 -10.89 -8.35 -2.24
N ALA A 109 -11.86 -7.79 -1.53
CA ALA A 109 -12.32 -8.36 -0.26
C ALA A 109 -12.68 -9.83 -0.42
N GLY A 110 -12.11 -10.68 0.44
CA GLY A 110 -12.30 -12.12 0.41
C GLY A 110 -11.39 -12.88 -0.56
N ALA A 111 -10.61 -12.20 -1.39
CA ALA A 111 -9.67 -12.88 -2.29
C ALA A 111 -8.47 -13.41 -1.51
N ASP A 112 -7.90 -14.52 -1.98
CA ASP A 112 -6.75 -15.16 -1.35
C ASP A 112 -5.42 -14.55 -1.78
N THR A 113 -5.39 -13.92 -2.95
CA THR A 113 -4.17 -13.34 -3.52
C THR A 113 -4.38 -11.89 -3.90
N THR A 114 -3.29 -11.15 -4.00
CA THR A 114 -3.33 -9.73 -4.34
C THR A 114 -3.73 -9.49 -5.79
N ALA A 115 -4.52 -8.44 -6.01
CA ALA A 115 -4.77 -7.90 -7.34
C ALA A 115 -3.60 -6.99 -7.78
N ALA A 116 -2.90 -6.40 -6.82
CA ALA A 116 -1.71 -5.57 -7.04
C ALA A 116 -0.79 -5.65 -5.84
N THR A 117 0.50 -5.46 -6.06
CA THR A 117 1.48 -5.32 -4.97
C THR A 117 2.18 -3.99 -5.11
N GLY A 118 2.61 -3.45 -4.00
CA GLY A 118 3.34 -2.20 -3.97
C GLY A 118 4.50 -2.22 -3.00
N SER A 119 5.40 -1.28 -3.20
CA SER A 119 6.44 -0.97 -2.24
C SER A 119 6.52 0.53 -2.09
N LEU A 120 6.87 0.98 -0.89
CA LEU A 120 7.00 2.40 -0.59
C LEU A 120 8.09 2.58 0.46
N VAL A 121 8.91 3.58 0.25
CA VAL A 121 9.96 3.94 1.20
C VAL A 121 9.66 5.32 1.76
N HIS A 122 9.52 5.39 3.08
CA HIS A 122 9.43 6.63 3.83
C HIS A 122 10.79 7.01 4.40
N VAL A 123 11.10 8.29 4.37
CA VAL A 123 12.26 8.84 5.08
C VAL A 123 11.74 9.82 6.13
N ASN A 124 12.16 9.61 7.36
CA ASN A 124 11.85 10.52 8.45
C ASN A 124 12.81 11.70 8.42
N VAL A 125 12.29 12.89 8.21
CA VAL A 125 13.07 14.13 8.12
C VAL A 125 12.85 15.04 9.34
N SER A 126 12.09 14.57 10.33
CA SER A 126 11.85 15.32 11.55
C SER A 126 12.97 15.08 12.57
N GLY A 127 13.09 15.96 13.52
CA GLY A 127 13.97 15.76 14.67
C GLY A 127 15.44 16.04 14.42
N ASN A 128 15.78 16.73 13.38
CA ASN A 128 17.15 17.15 13.10
C ASN A 128 17.45 18.52 13.67
#